data_dc013a217c2a7973019d58df67b7852a
#
_entry.id   dc013a217c2a7973019d58df67b7852a
#
_cell.length_a   1.000
_cell.length_b   1.000
_cell.length_c   1.000
_cell.angle_alpha   90.00
_cell.angle_beta   90.00
_cell.angle_gamma   90.00
#
_symmetry.space_group_name_H-M   'P 1'
#
loop_
_entity.id
_entity.type
_entity.pdbx_description
1 polymer ?
#
loop_
_entity_poly.entity_id
_entity_poly.type
_entity_poly.pdbx_seq_one_letter_code
_entity_poly.pdbx_strand_id
1 'polypeptide(L)'
;MALSQLPPHPQQSVEWEQYPTEGDFAARWIAEMVQLGDLDDDTRVTDLGAGNGILGIGCRLAGAASVELVEIDVSCIHEAYGDEVTWNNIDVHEWNGENVDLVVMNPPWGVQKPRADRPFLQAAFSSNANVIHCLHHQRAAHVAALARDCGWKSEEILTGRFNLPPTYEHHTAQGATTEVSVWRFTRD
;
A
#
# COMPACT_ATOMS: atom_id res chain seq x y z
N MET A 1 12.60 14.10 7.27
CA MET A 1 11.79 13.46 8.34
C MET A 1 11.95 11.97 8.21
N ALA A 2 12.16 11.23 9.29
CA ALA A 2 12.22 9.76 9.18
C ALA A 2 10.79 9.20 9.08
N LEU A 3 10.55 8.19 8.23
CA LEU A 3 9.23 7.56 8.08
C LEU A 3 8.69 7.01 9.40
N SER A 4 9.58 6.61 10.32
CA SER A 4 9.22 6.17 11.68
C SER A 4 8.66 7.27 12.58
N GLN A 5 8.70 8.54 12.17
CA GLN A 5 8.15 9.69 12.91
C GLN A 5 6.75 10.08 12.44
N LEU A 6 6.22 9.38 11.41
CA LEU A 6 4.85 9.57 10.98
C LEU A 6 3.89 9.22 12.12
N PRO A 7 2.88 10.05 12.40
CA PRO A 7 1.88 9.71 13.41
C PRO A 7 1.25 8.35 13.07
N PRO A 8 1.02 7.50 14.07
CA PRO A 8 0.26 6.28 13.84
C PRO A 8 -1.15 6.64 13.40
N HIS A 9 -1.81 5.71 12.70
CA HIS A 9 -3.21 5.84 12.35
C HIS A 9 -4.03 6.16 13.62
N PRO A 10 -4.84 7.25 13.64
CA PRO A 10 -5.48 7.73 14.88
C PRO A 10 -6.50 6.75 15.45
N GLN A 11 -7.10 5.93 14.63
CA GLN A 11 -7.99 4.85 15.04
C GLN A 11 -7.69 3.63 14.18
N GLN A 12 -7.01 2.64 14.75
CA GLN A 12 -6.88 1.34 14.10
C GLN A 12 -8.26 0.66 14.13
N SER A 13 -9.05 0.86 13.10
CA SER A 13 -10.32 0.18 12.96
C SER A 13 -10.06 -1.26 12.56
N VAL A 14 -10.44 -2.18 13.42
CA VAL A 14 -10.44 -3.62 13.12
C VAL A 14 -11.32 -3.91 11.91
N GLU A 15 -12.39 -3.15 11.73
CA GLU A 15 -13.35 -3.29 10.63
C GLU A 15 -12.75 -2.98 9.26
N TRP A 16 -11.77 -2.04 9.19
CA TRP A 16 -11.08 -1.64 7.96
C TRP A 16 -9.76 -2.39 7.74
N GLU A 17 -9.39 -3.33 8.63
CA GLU A 17 -8.11 -4.07 8.57
C GLU A 17 -6.90 -3.15 8.40
N GLN A 18 -6.87 -2.02 9.11
CA GLN A 18 -5.82 -1.01 9.02
C GLN A 18 -4.55 -1.49 9.73
N TYR A 19 -3.72 -2.24 9.03
CA TYR A 19 -2.41 -2.66 9.51
C TYR A 19 -1.33 -1.70 8.99
N PRO A 20 -0.77 -0.84 9.85
CA PRO A 20 0.23 0.12 9.42
C PRO A 20 1.50 -0.60 8.95
N THR A 21 2.02 -0.19 7.79
CA THR A 21 3.34 -0.62 7.35
C THR A 21 4.40 -0.05 8.29
N GLU A 22 5.27 -0.90 8.83
CA GLU A 22 6.35 -0.45 9.72
C GLU A 22 7.37 0.40 8.95
N GLY A 23 7.87 1.48 9.57
CA GLY A 23 8.74 2.47 8.92
C GLY A 23 10.00 1.89 8.29
N ASP A 24 10.66 0.94 8.97
CA ASP A 24 11.86 0.28 8.46
C ASP A 24 11.55 -0.63 7.25
N PHE A 25 10.38 -1.29 7.27
CA PHE A 25 9.93 -2.10 6.14
C PHE A 25 9.56 -1.23 4.95
N ALA A 26 8.82 -0.13 5.17
CA ALA A 26 8.49 0.85 4.13
C ALA A 26 9.76 1.41 3.47
N ALA A 27 10.76 1.79 4.27
CA ALA A 27 12.02 2.33 3.75
C ALA A 27 12.78 1.31 2.87
N ARG A 28 12.83 0.04 3.28
CA ARG A 28 13.43 -1.03 2.46
C ARG A 28 12.65 -1.26 1.17
N TRP A 29 11.34 -1.27 1.25
CA TRP A 29 10.49 -1.45 0.06
C TRP A 29 10.65 -0.31 -0.94
N ILE A 30 10.69 0.95 -0.48
CA ILE A 30 10.93 2.11 -1.34
C ILE A 30 12.33 2.05 -1.96
N ALA A 31 13.36 1.61 -1.21
CA ALA A 31 14.71 1.43 -1.75
C ALA A 31 14.72 0.37 -2.87
N GLU A 32 13.96 -0.71 -2.76
CA GLU A 32 13.79 -1.70 -3.84
C GLU A 32 13.13 -1.09 -5.07
N MET A 33 12.10 -0.24 -4.92
CA MET A 33 11.47 0.47 -6.06
C MET A 33 12.48 1.32 -6.82
N VAL A 34 13.34 2.07 -6.10
CA VAL A 34 14.41 2.89 -6.72
C VAL A 34 15.44 2.00 -7.42
N GLN A 35 15.87 0.90 -6.81
CA GLN A 35 16.84 -0.02 -7.41
C GLN A 35 16.31 -0.70 -8.66
N LEU A 36 15.03 -1.03 -8.71
CA LEU A 36 14.37 -1.63 -9.86
C LEU A 36 14.09 -0.62 -10.99
N GLY A 37 14.26 0.68 -10.72
CA GLY A 37 13.93 1.75 -11.66
C GLY A 37 12.40 1.99 -11.78
N ASP A 38 11.63 1.57 -10.80
CA ASP A 38 10.18 1.77 -10.76
C ASP A 38 9.81 3.14 -10.15
N LEU A 39 10.77 3.77 -9.45
CA LEU A 39 10.61 5.06 -8.78
C LEU A 39 11.82 5.95 -9.07
N ASP A 40 11.56 7.09 -9.69
CA ASP A 40 12.53 8.16 -10.02
C ASP A 40 11.87 9.55 -9.93
N ASP A 41 12.57 10.59 -10.38
CA ASP A 41 12.14 11.99 -10.33
C ASP A 41 11.09 12.38 -11.39
N ASP A 42 10.77 11.49 -12.32
CA ASP A 42 9.67 11.64 -13.31
C ASP A 42 8.43 10.84 -12.91
N THR A 43 8.51 9.96 -11.89
CA THR A 43 7.47 9.00 -11.53
C THR A 43 6.30 9.67 -10.78
N ARG A 44 5.08 9.51 -11.29
CA ARG A 44 3.82 9.88 -10.61
C ARG A 44 3.31 8.68 -9.83
N VAL A 45 3.21 8.81 -8.51
CA VAL A 45 2.84 7.73 -7.60
C VAL A 45 1.42 7.92 -7.07
N THR A 46 0.65 6.84 -7.00
CA THR A 46 -0.59 6.80 -6.21
C THR A 46 -0.48 5.72 -5.13
N ASP A 47 -0.75 6.10 -3.88
CA ASP A 47 -0.87 5.21 -2.72
C ASP A 47 -2.35 4.91 -2.48
N LEU A 48 -2.80 3.68 -2.81
CA LEU A 48 -4.19 3.26 -2.70
C LEU A 48 -4.49 2.65 -1.33
N GLY A 49 -5.40 3.27 -0.59
CA GLY A 49 -5.64 2.95 0.81
C GLY A 49 -4.47 3.43 1.65
N ALA A 50 -4.11 4.70 1.48
CA ALA A 50 -2.88 5.27 1.98
C ALA A 50 -2.72 5.19 3.51
N GLY A 51 -3.82 5.10 4.26
CA GLY A 51 -3.79 5.13 5.71
C GLY A 51 -3.09 6.38 6.21
N ASN A 52 -2.01 6.25 6.97
CA ASN A 52 -1.21 7.39 7.40
C ASN A 52 -0.25 7.93 6.32
N GLY A 53 -0.33 7.44 5.10
CA GLY A 53 0.45 7.89 3.94
C GLY A 53 1.91 7.44 3.90
N ILE A 54 2.31 6.47 4.72
CA ILE A 54 3.73 6.12 4.88
C ILE A 54 4.41 5.71 3.56
N LEU A 55 3.72 5.00 2.69
CA LEU A 55 4.27 4.55 1.40
C LEU A 55 4.38 5.72 0.43
N GLY A 56 3.29 6.45 0.20
CA GLY A 56 3.28 7.60 -0.70
C GLY A 56 4.23 8.70 -0.26
N ILE A 57 4.22 9.08 1.03
CA ILE A 57 5.16 10.08 1.58
C ILE A 57 6.60 9.59 1.44
N GLY A 58 6.84 8.31 1.68
CA GLY A 58 8.16 7.74 1.47
C GLY A 58 8.61 7.80 0.02
N CYS A 59 7.74 7.53 -0.95
CA CYS A 59 8.02 7.71 -2.38
C CYS A 59 8.32 9.18 -2.72
N ARG A 60 7.58 10.14 -2.13
CA ARG A 60 7.86 11.57 -2.31
C ARG A 60 9.23 11.96 -1.77
N LEU A 61 9.59 11.47 -0.59
CA LEU A 61 10.93 11.70 0.00
C LEU A 61 12.06 11.02 -0.79
N ALA A 62 11.77 9.94 -1.50
CA ALA A 62 12.72 9.25 -2.39
C ALA A 62 12.85 9.91 -3.76
N GLY A 63 12.05 10.96 -4.05
CA GLY A 63 12.20 11.79 -5.24
C GLY A 63 11.07 11.71 -6.27
N ALA A 64 9.95 11.00 -5.98
CA ALA A 64 8.82 10.96 -6.91
C ALA A 64 8.40 12.36 -7.39
N ALA A 65 8.03 12.49 -8.66
CA ALA A 65 7.58 13.75 -9.27
C ALA A 65 6.33 14.31 -8.58
N SER A 66 5.37 13.42 -8.34
CA SER A 66 4.14 13.74 -7.60
C SER A 66 3.61 12.51 -6.88
N VAL A 67 2.85 12.75 -5.81
CA VAL A 67 2.22 11.69 -5.03
C VAL A 67 0.76 12.04 -4.75
N GLU A 68 -0.13 11.10 -5.06
CA GLU A 68 -1.53 11.10 -4.69
C GLU A 68 -1.75 10.04 -3.59
N LEU A 69 -2.41 10.44 -2.51
CA LEU A 69 -2.81 9.57 -1.42
C LEU A 69 -4.32 9.38 -1.46
N VAL A 70 -4.79 8.19 -1.83
CA VAL A 70 -6.21 7.85 -1.90
C VAL A 70 -6.61 7.14 -0.62
N GLU A 71 -7.47 7.78 0.19
CA GLU A 71 -7.89 7.25 1.48
C GLU A 71 -9.32 7.71 1.81
N ILE A 72 -10.17 6.79 2.22
CA ILE A 72 -11.56 7.08 2.58
C ILE A 72 -11.68 7.67 4.00
N ASP A 73 -10.75 7.33 4.89
CA ASP A 73 -10.76 7.81 6.28
C ASP A 73 -10.03 9.16 6.41
N VAL A 74 -10.79 10.25 6.46
CA VAL A 74 -10.24 11.61 6.64
C VAL A 74 -9.43 11.79 7.91
N SER A 75 -9.61 10.95 8.93
CA SER A 75 -8.86 11.03 10.18
C SER A 75 -7.36 10.71 9.99
N CYS A 76 -7.01 10.08 8.87
CA CYS A 76 -5.63 9.78 8.49
C CYS A 76 -4.90 10.99 7.92
N ILE A 77 -5.62 12.01 7.46
CA ILE A 77 -5.03 13.17 6.80
C ILE A 77 -4.31 14.03 7.82
N HIS A 78 -3.02 14.24 7.61
CA HIS A 78 -2.20 15.12 8.42
C HIS A 78 -1.78 16.36 7.62
N GLU A 79 -2.04 17.56 8.18
CA GLU A 79 -1.59 18.84 7.60
C GLU A 79 -0.06 18.97 7.54
N ALA A 80 0.66 18.10 8.25
CA ALA A 80 2.13 18.16 8.37
C ALA A 80 2.89 17.93 7.05
N TYR A 81 2.22 17.45 6.00
CA TYR A 81 2.87 17.13 4.72
C TYR A 81 2.68 18.22 3.65
N GLY A 82 1.92 19.27 3.97
CA GLY A 82 1.77 20.46 3.14
C GLY A 82 1.43 20.16 1.68
N ASP A 83 1.98 20.97 0.78
CA ASP A 83 1.74 20.88 -0.67
C ASP A 83 2.58 19.76 -1.37
N GLU A 84 3.30 18.93 -0.62
CA GLU A 84 4.19 17.93 -1.19
C GLU A 84 3.47 16.67 -1.68
N VAL A 85 2.27 16.42 -1.15
CA VAL A 85 1.41 15.30 -1.54
C VAL A 85 -0.03 15.76 -1.70
N THR A 86 -0.77 15.16 -2.61
CA THR A 86 -2.20 15.43 -2.81
C THR A 86 -3.02 14.36 -2.08
N TRP A 87 -3.84 14.77 -1.12
CA TRP A 87 -4.81 13.90 -0.48
C TRP A 87 -6.11 13.88 -1.28
N ASN A 88 -6.53 12.69 -1.69
CA ASN A 88 -7.79 12.45 -2.37
C ASN A 88 -8.69 11.60 -1.48
N ASN A 89 -9.64 12.25 -0.81
CA ASN A 89 -10.55 11.58 0.12
C ASN A 89 -11.74 11.00 -0.64
N ILE A 90 -11.53 9.84 -1.24
CA ILE A 90 -12.54 9.09 -2.00
C ILE A 90 -12.45 7.59 -1.67
N ASP A 91 -13.52 6.87 -1.98
CA ASP A 91 -13.47 5.41 -2.03
C ASP A 91 -12.60 4.95 -3.21
N VAL A 92 -11.90 3.83 -3.04
CA VAL A 92 -11.06 3.25 -4.10
C VAL A 92 -11.84 2.95 -5.40
N HIS A 93 -13.14 2.72 -5.30
CA HIS A 93 -14.04 2.53 -6.44
C HIS A 93 -14.23 3.79 -7.29
N GLU A 94 -13.98 4.97 -6.74
CA GLU A 94 -14.11 6.27 -7.41
C GLU A 94 -12.80 6.74 -8.04
N TRP A 95 -11.69 6.07 -7.72
CA TRP A 95 -10.38 6.40 -8.29
C TRP A 95 -10.29 5.95 -9.75
N ASN A 96 -9.92 6.88 -10.64
CA ASN A 96 -9.94 6.64 -12.08
C ASN A 96 -8.65 6.03 -12.66
N GLY A 97 -7.52 6.10 -11.94
CA GLY A 97 -6.25 5.50 -12.36
C GLY A 97 -5.60 6.05 -13.63
N GLU A 98 -5.95 7.28 -14.06
CA GLU A 98 -5.51 7.80 -15.36
C GLU A 98 -4.11 8.42 -15.35
N ASN A 99 -3.75 9.16 -14.31
CA ASN A 99 -2.50 9.94 -14.22
C ASN A 99 -1.51 9.34 -13.24
N VAL A 100 -1.13 8.09 -13.45
CA VAL A 100 -0.26 7.33 -12.56
C VAL A 100 0.75 6.51 -13.34
N ASP A 101 1.99 6.45 -12.85
CA ASP A 101 3.06 5.61 -13.39
C ASP A 101 3.32 4.42 -12.46
N LEU A 102 3.26 4.65 -11.15
CA LEU A 102 3.45 3.66 -10.10
C LEU A 102 2.30 3.68 -9.10
N VAL A 103 1.64 2.54 -8.91
CA VAL A 103 0.71 2.33 -7.79
C VAL A 103 1.43 1.58 -6.68
N VAL A 104 1.32 2.09 -5.44
CA VAL A 104 1.75 1.38 -4.23
C VAL A 104 0.52 1.16 -3.35
N MET A 105 0.45 0.02 -2.66
CA MET A 105 -0.67 -0.26 -1.75
C MET A 105 -0.35 -1.33 -0.71
N ASN A 106 -0.89 -1.13 0.49
CA ASN A 106 -1.04 -2.16 1.51
C ASN A 106 -2.55 -2.32 1.80
N PRO A 107 -3.30 -3.02 0.94
CA PRO A 107 -4.75 -3.11 1.05
C PRO A 107 -5.16 -3.97 2.25
N PRO A 108 -6.43 -3.92 2.68
CA PRO A 108 -6.96 -4.88 3.65
C PRO A 108 -6.84 -6.31 3.09
N TRP A 109 -6.34 -7.25 3.92
CA TRP A 109 -6.04 -8.62 3.43
C TRP A 109 -7.22 -9.59 3.44
N GLY A 110 -8.39 -9.15 3.85
CA GLY A 110 -9.59 -9.97 3.87
C GLY A 110 -9.67 -10.94 5.04
N VAL A 111 -8.97 -10.66 6.13
CA VAL A 111 -9.00 -11.47 7.37
C VAL A 111 -10.34 -11.31 8.09
N GLN A 112 -10.85 -10.08 8.16
CA GLN A 112 -12.14 -9.76 8.79
C GLN A 112 -13.29 -9.83 7.77
N LYS A 113 -13.10 -9.19 6.62
CA LYS A 113 -14.06 -9.16 5.54
C LYS A 113 -13.50 -9.89 4.32
N PRO A 114 -13.98 -11.08 4.00
CA PRO A 114 -13.49 -11.82 2.84
C PRO A 114 -13.49 -10.98 1.57
N ARG A 115 -12.37 -10.99 0.82
CA ARG A 115 -12.16 -10.25 -0.43
C ARG A 115 -12.12 -8.72 -0.28
N ALA A 116 -11.77 -8.18 0.90
CA ALA A 116 -11.64 -6.74 1.10
C ALA A 116 -10.53 -6.11 0.25
N ASP A 117 -9.51 -6.89 -0.13
CA ASP A 117 -8.42 -6.53 -1.05
C ASP A 117 -8.88 -6.34 -2.50
N ARG A 118 -9.99 -6.99 -2.90
CA ARG A 118 -10.37 -7.10 -4.32
C ARG A 118 -10.65 -5.76 -5.00
N PRO A 119 -11.35 -4.79 -4.40
CA PRO A 119 -11.53 -3.46 -5.00
C PRO A 119 -10.21 -2.77 -5.30
N PHE A 120 -9.25 -2.83 -4.39
CA PHE A 120 -7.92 -2.21 -4.54
C PHE A 120 -7.14 -2.86 -5.69
N LEU A 121 -7.09 -4.19 -5.71
CA LEU A 121 -6.43 -4.94 -6.78
C LEU A 121 -7.07 -4.67 -8.14
N GLN A 122 -8.41 -4.62 -8.22
CA GLN A 122 -9.11 -4.32 -9.46
C GLN A 122 -8.85 -2.89 -9.94
N ALA A 123 -8.90 -1.89 -9.05
CA ALA A 123 -8.58 -0.51 -9.38
C ALA A 123 -7.14 -0.38 -9.90
N ALA A 124 -6.17 -0.97 -9.18
CA ALA A 124 -4.77 -0.94 -9.58
C ALA A 124 -4.54 -1.62 -10.94
N PHE A 125 -5.05 -2.84 -11.14
CA PHE A 125 -4.86 -3.57 -12.41
C PHE A 125 -5.60 -2.97 -13.61
N SER A 126 -6.61 -2.13 -13.37
CA SER A 126 -7.33 -1.41 -14.42
C SER A 126 -6.76 -0.01 -14.71
N SER A 127 -5.81 0.46 -13.91
CA SER A 127 -5.20 1.78 -14.06
C SER A 127 -4.25 1.88 -15.25
N ASN A 128 -3.79 3.09 -15.55
CA ASN A 128 -2.74 3.35 -16.55
C ASN A 128 -1.32 3.17 -16.00
N ALA A 129 -1.15 2.69 -14.78
CA ALA A 129 0.17 2.48 -14.19
C ALA A 129 1.05 1.53 -15.03
N ASN A 130 2.34 1.80 -15.06
CA ASN A 130 3.35 0.94 -15.68
C ASN A 130 3.74 -0.20 -14.72
N VAL A 131 3.75 0.12 -13.41
CA VAL A 131 4.16 -0.80 -12.34
C VAL A 131 3.20 -0.67 -11.17
N ILE A 132 2.92 -1.79 -10.51
CA ILE A 132 2.14 -1.84 -9.27
C ILE A 132 2.95 -2.60 -8.23
N HIS A 133 3.05 -2.04 -7.02
CA HIS A 133 3.60 -2.71 -5.85
C HIS A 133 2.50 -2.93 -4.80
N CYS A 134 2.33 -4.16 -4.38
CA CYS A 134 1.30 -4.54 -3.40
C CYS A 134 1.91 -5.36 -2.26
N LEU A 135 1.71 -4.91 -1.03
CA LEU A 135 2.00 -5.72 0.14
C LEU A 135 0.81 -6.63 0.43
N HIS A 136 1.07 -7.92 0.58
CA HIS A 136 0.04 -8.86 0.94
C HIS A 136 0.61 -10.00 1.80
N HIS A 137 -0.28 -10.78 2.40
CA HIS A 137 0.10 -12.01 3.07
C HIS A 137 0.84 -12.96 2.09
N GLN A 138 1.94 -13.59 2.52
CA GLN A 138 2.81 -14.41 1.65
C GLN A 138 2.05 -15.54 0.91
N ARG A 139 0.98 -16.08 1.49
CA ARG A 139 0.19 -17.17 0.87
C ARG A 139 -0.94 -16.68 -0.03
N ALA A 140 -0.94 -15.41 -0.43
CA ALA A 140 -2.02 -14.81 -1.23
C ALA A 140 -1.93 -15.20 -2.72
N ALA A 141 -2.00 -16.48 -3.05
CA ALA A 141 -1.93 -16.97 -4.43
C ALA A 141 -3.00 -16.37 -5.36
N HIS A 142 -4.12 -15.88 -4.80
CA HIS A 142 -5.18 -15.22 -5.55
C HIS A 142 -4.74 -13.88 -6.15
N VAL A 143 -3.77 -13.19 -5.52
CA VAL A 143 -3.25 -11.90 -6.01
C VAL A 143 -2.53 -12.09 -7.34
N ALA A 144 -1.60 -13.08 -7.43
CA ALA A 144 -0.91 -13.41 -8.66
C ALA A 144 -1.86 -13.98 -9.74
N ALA A 145 -2.88 -14.73 -9.32
CA ALA A 145 -3.88 -15.25 -10.25
C ALA A 145 -4.71 -14.11 -10.88
N LEU A 146 -5.18 -13.16 -10.07
CA LEU A 146 -5.94 -12.01 -10.54
C LEU A 146 -5.08 -11.11 -11.46
N ALA A 147 -3.82 -10.88 -11.09
CA ALA A 147 -2.87 -10.11 -11.91
C ALA A 147 -2.75 -10.72 -13.32
N ARG A 148 -2.49 -12.03 -13.39
CA ARG A 148 -2.40 -12.76 -14.66
C ARG A 148 -3.70 -12.66 -15.49
N ASP A 149 -4.86 -12.78 -14.85
CA ASP A 149 -6.16 -12.66 -15.52
C ASP A 149 -6.40 -11.25 -16.08
N CYS A 150 -5.75 -10.23 -15.51
CA CYS A 150 -5.75 -8.84 -15.96
C CYS A 150 -4.57 -8.50 -16.92
N GLY A 151 -3.75 -9.46 -17.30
CA GLY A 151 -2.62 -9.27 -18.23
C GLY A 151 -1.34 -8.73 -17.58
N TRP A 152 -1.20 -8.88 -16.26
CA TRP A 152 -0.01 -8.47 -15.52
C TRP A 152 0.89 -9.66 -15.19
N LYS A 153 2.19 -9.47 -15.29
CA LYS A 153 3.21 -10.36 -14.73
C LYS A 153 3.40 -10.04 -13.26
N SER A 154 3.73 -11.03 -12.46
CA SER A 154 3.93 -10.86 -11.02
C SER A 154 5.25 -11.48 -10.56
N GLU A 155 5.94 -10.80 -9.66
CA GLU A 155 7.12 -11.31 -8.95
C GLU A 155 7.09 -10.88 -7.48
N GLU A 156 7.64 -11.70 -6.59
CA GLU A 156 7.87 -11.33 -5.19
C GLU A 156 9.24 -10.68 -5.08
N ILE A 157 9.31 -9.45 -4.59
CA ILE A 157 10.56 -8.68 -4.52
C ILE A 157 11.10 -8.51 -3.09
N LEU A 158 10.23 -8.60 -2.10
CA LEU A 158 10.61 -8.41 -0.69
C LEU A 158 9.71 -9.27 0.19
N THR A 159 10.29 -9.85 1.24
CA THR A 159 9.54 -10.56 2.28
C THR A 159 9.81 -9.98 3.65
N GLY A 160 8.86 -10.14 4.57
CA GLY A 160 8.98 -9.68 5.93
C GLY A 160 8.04 -10.36 6.89
N ARG A 161 8.09 -9.90 8.15
CA ARG A 161 7.17 -10.35 9.21
C ARG A 161 6.50 -9.15 9.82
N PHE A 162 5.18 -9.19 9.91
CA PHE A 162 4.37 -8.16 10.54
C PHE A 162 3.75 -8.70 11.83
N ASN A 163 3.77 -7.87 12.85
CA ASN A 163 3.05 -8.12 14.08
C ASN A 163 1.62 -7.65 13.90
N LEU A 164 0.68 -8.59 13.86
CA LEU A 164 -0.74 -8.25 13.85
C LEU A 164 -1.18 -7.88 15.27
N PRO A 165 -1.90 -6.77 15.46
CA PRO A 165 -2.47 -6.45 16.75
C PRO A 165 -3.41 -7.59 17.20
N PRO A 166 -3.56 -7.85 18.51
CA PRO A 166 -4.45 -8.87 19.02
C PRO A 166 -5.90 -8.52 18.65
N THR A 167 -6.48 -9.27 17.74
CA THR A 167 -7.80 -9.02 17.13
C THR A 167 -8.98 -9.55 17.95
N TYR A 168 -8.74 -10.25 19.08
CA TYR A 168 -9.79 -10.92 19.85
C TYR A 168 -9.59 -10.79 21.35
N GLU A 169 -10.66 -10.40 22.06
CA GLU A 169 -10.77 -10.35 23.53
C GLU A 169 -10.55 -11.71 24.23
N HIS A 170 -10.42 -12.81 23.49
CA HIS A 170 -10.31 -14.17 24.05
C HIS A 170 -8.95 -14.85 23.82
N HIS A 171 -7.98 -14.20 23.16
CA HIS A 171 -6.63 -14.73 23.05
C HIS A 171 -5.70 -14.05 24.03
N THR A 172 -5.49 -14.69 25.19
CA THR A 172 -4.49 -14.34 26.23
C THR A 172 -3.03 -14.64 25.79
N ALA A 173 -2.66 -14.43 24.53
CA ALA A 173 -1.29 -14.69 24.09
C ALA A 173 -0.90 -13.72 22.97
N GLN A 174 0.22 -13.01 23.20
CA GLN A 174 1.19 -12.42 22.27
C GLN A 174 0.74 -12.28 20.82
N GLY A 175 0.79 -11.04 20.27
CA GLY A 175 0.41 -10.72 18.91
C GLY A 175 0.89 -11.77 17.90
N ALA A 176 0.00 -12.15 17.00
CA ALA A 176 0.32 -13.12 15.96
C ALA A 176 1.27 -12.46 14.95
N THR A 177 2.39 -13.10 14.68
CA THR A 177 3.31 -12.70 13.61
C THR A 177 2.84 -13.35 12.31
N THR A 178 2.69 -12.59 11.24
CA THR A 178 2.39 -13.10 9.91
C THR A 178 3.52 -12.82 8.93
N GLU A 179 3.75 -13.74 7.99
CA GLU A 179 4.69 -13.55 6.91
C GLU A 179 4.00 -12.79 5.77
N VAL A 180 4.70 -11.79 5.24
CA VAL A 180 4.21 -10.90 4.17
C VAL A 180 5.17 -10.88 3.01
N SER A 181 4.64 -10.60 1.83
CA SER A 181 5.41 -10.41 0.60
C SER A 181 4.99 -9.13 -0.09
N VAL A 182 5.96 -8.40 -0.62
CA VAL A 182 5.72 -7.35 -1.61
C VAL A 182 5.74 -7.98 -2.98
N TRP A 183 4.63 -7.83 -3.67
CA TRP A 183 4.45 -8.22 -5.05
C TRP A 183 4.68 -7.01 -5.95
N ARG A 184 5.49 -7.22 -6.98
CA ARG A 184 5.68 -6.27 -8.09
C ARG A 184 4.94 -6.81 -9.31
N PHE A 185 4.13 -5.96 -9.94
CA PHE A 185 3.42 -6.29 -11.16
C PHE A 185 3.84 -5.36 -12.28
N THR A 186 4.09 -5.93 -13.46
CA THR A 186 4.46 -5.20 -14.67
C THR A 186 3.63 -5.66 -15.86
N ARG A 187 3.52 -4.81 -16.87
CA ARG A 187 2.98 -5.17 -18.20
C ARG A 187 4.12 -5.29 -19.21
N ASP A 188 3.85 -6.03 -20.31
CA ASP A 188 4.74 -6.03 -21.49
C ASP A 188 4.59 -4.76 -22.29
#